data_1513a38a0ab6ca87bdb4853792068278
#
_entry.id   1513a38a0ab6ca87bdb4853792068278
#
_cell.length_a   1.000
_cell.length_b   1.000
_cell.length_c   1.000
_cell.angle_alpha   90.00
_cell.angle_beta   90.00
_cell.angle_gamma   90.00
#
_symmetry.space_group_name_H-M   'P 1'
#
loop_
_entity.id
_entity.type
_entity.pdbx_description
1 polymer ?
#
loop_
_entity_poly.entity_id
_entity_poly.type
_entity_poly.pdbx_seq_one_letter_code
_entity_poly.pdbx_strand_id
1 'polypeptide(L)'
;MQRLGVSGGVAAVATAMENLGLYGTAQATALPGKSGQGGKGKSVVVLGAGIAGLVAAYELEQLGFDVTVLEARERVGGRAWTVRNGDKIEMIGEATQTAKFSDGVYFNAGPARLPSFHQQILGYARKFNVPLEVEVNSSRSAYVVAENGNKLRMRTAINDTRGHVAELLAKAVNQGSLDAALSAEDKARLMPFLKFYGDLEEDYGFKGTVRSGFGTAPGAGTSSFETPVAAKPLATLLANERLPMSLFEDQLYMQATMFQPVGGMDQVSVGIERNLKRRAIRGAEVQRIRHDAKGVEIVFLDKGSASARTVKADYCVCTIPFPVLAKIDSNFAKPVATAIASVIYDNSNKVAFEAPRFWERDQIYGGISFVGGETSLIWYPSFGLHSERGMILGCYSSGPPGVKFGKRPIAEQIDMARAMIEKTHPGHGKDCIDPLVVNWIKVPYSLGPWPSWNPQQTGPGEKPIDTPEFRLLNEPDGRVFFASAALSQTPGWQEGAIQSAHVAVAGLAQQIAERAAV
;
A
#
# COMPACT_ATOMS: atom_id res chain seq x y z
N MET A 1 3.45 32.89 8.77
CA MET A 1 2.23 32.11 8.48
C MET A 1 0.97 32.72 9.12
N GLN A 2 0.88 32.90 10.45
CA GLN A 2 -0.28 33.58 11.09
C GLN A 2 -0.57 34.98 10.51
N ARG A 3 0.44 35.81 10.22
CA ARG A 3 0.24 37.15 9.64
C ARG A 3 -0.25 37.13 8.18
N LEU A 4 0.11 36.11 7.40
CA LEU A 4 -0.41 35.91 6.03
C LEU A 4 -1.89 35.49 6.04
N GLY A 5 -2.31 34.69 7.02
CA GLY A 5 -3.70 34.28 7.17
C GLY A 5 -4.65 35.44 7.54
N VAL A 6 -4.13 36.46 8.24
CA VAL A 6 -4.91 37.66 8.64
C VAL A 6 -5.10 38.64 7.48
N SER A 7 -4.11 38.74 6.55
CA SER A 7 -4.15 39.70 5.45
C SER A 7 -4.56 39.11 4.10
N GLY A 8 -4.45 37.81 3.89
CA GLY A 8 -4.66 37.17 2.59
C GLY A 8 -5.61 35.97 2.60
N GLY A 9 -6.12 35.58 3.78
CA GLY A 9 -6.98 34.42 3.93
C GLY A 9 -6.28 33.07 3.70
N VAL A 10 -7.05 31.99 3.78
CA VAL A 10 -6.55 30.60 3.64
C VAL A 10 -5.87 30.34 2.29
N ALA A 11 -6.37 30.98 1.22
CA ALA A 11 -5.79 30.85 -0.12
C ALA A 11 -4.34 31.39 -0.20
N ALA A 12 -4.05 32.54 0.40
CA ALA A 12 -2.71 33.11 0.41
C ALA A 12 -1.71 32.28 1.23
N VAL A 13 -2.18 31.67 2.31
CA VAL A 13 -1.37 30.71 3.09
C VAL A 13 -1.08 29.45 2.26
N ALA A 14 -2.08 28.92 1.57
CA ALA A 14 -1.92 27.75 0.71
C ALA A 14 -0.90 28.02 -0.42
N THR A 15 -1.03 29.15 -1.14
CA THR A 15 -0.09 29.54 -2.20
C THR A 15 1.35 29.78 -1.66
N ALA A 16 1.47 30.37 -0.47
CA ALA A 16 2.78 30.56 0.15
C ALA A 16 3.43 29.23 0.56
N MET A 17 2.66 28.28 1.02
CA MET A 17 3.13 26.92 1.37
C MET A 17 3.49 26.11 0.12
N GLU A 18 2.76 26.27 -0.98
CA GLU A 18 3.04 25.69 -2.29
C GLU A 18 4.39 26.19 -2.85
N ASN A 19 4.59 27.52 -2.84
CA ASN A 19 5.84 28.16 -3.30
C ASN A 19 7.06 27.83 -2.43
N LEU A 20 6.84 27.42 -1.18
CA LEU A 20 7.89 26.98 -0.27
C LEU A 20 8.14 25.47 -0.32
N GLY A 21 7.44 24.73 -1.21
CA GLY A 21 7.54 23.28 -1.30
C GLY A 21 7.05 22.55 -0.04
N LEU A 22 6.29 23.23 0.83
CA LEU A 22 5.76 22.69 2.07
C LEU A 22 4.42 21.97 1.88
N TYR A 23 3.83 22.09 0.71
CA TYR A 23 2.76 21.22 0.22
C TYR A 23 3.32 20.40 -0.95
N GLY A 24 3.44 19.11 -0.78
CA GLY A 24 3.51 18.21 -1.92
C GLY A 24 2.20 18.36 -2.70
N THR A 25 2.30 18.79 -3.94
CA THR A 25 1.19 19.02 -4.85
C THR A 25 0.57 17.70 -5.34
N ALA A 26 -0.08 16.95 -4.45
CA ALA A 26 -1.27 16.26 -4.88
C ALA A 26 -2.37 17.33 -4.82
N GLN A 27 -2.76 17.90 -5.94
CA GLN A 27 -3.98 18.69 -6.03
C GLN A 27 -5.11 17.79 -5.55
N ALA A 28 -5.44 17.89 -4.25
CA ALA A 28 -6.70 17.37 -3.76
C ALA A 28 -7.75 18.10 -4.58
N THR A 29 -8.53 17.36 -5.37
CA THR A 29 -9.71 17.93 -6.04
C THR A 29 -10.48 18.63 -4.96
N ALA A 30 -10.50 19.97 -5.02
CA ALA A 30 -11.17 20.76 -4.00
C ALA A 30 -12.65 20.36 -4.06
N LEU A 31 -13.11 19.69 -3.00
CA LEU A 31 -14.54 19.46 -2.86
C LEU A 31 -15.26 20.80 -2.92
N PRO A 32 -16.41 20.89 -3.58
CA PRO A 32 -17.20 22.11 -3.63
C PRO A 32 -17.29 22.67 -2.21
N GLY A 33 -16.96 23.95 -2.05
CA GLY A 33 -16.90 24.59 -0.73
C GLY A 33 -18.18 24.29 0.05
N LYS A 34 -18.08 24.14 1.37
CA LYS A 34 -19.13 23.73 2.33
C LYS A 34 -20.41 24.61 2.32
N SER A 35 -20.94 24.95 1.17
CA SER A 35 -22.29 25.46 1.05
C SER A 35 -23.24 24.26 1.07
N GLY A 36 -23.58 23.78 2.26
CA GLY A 36 -24.35 22.58 2.57
C GLY A 36 -25.78 22.52 2.01
N GLN A 37 -25.99 22.86 0.75
CA GLN A 37 -27.31 22.86 0.11
C GLN A 37 -27.38 22.18 -1.25
N GLY A 38 -26.26 21.84 -1.90
CA GLY A 38 -26.29 21.23 -3.24
C GLY A 38 -26.98 19.87 -3.29
N GLY A 39 -26.96 19.11 -2.21
CA GLY A 39 -27.56 17.78 -2.11
C GLY A 39 -28.93 17.72 -1.44
N LYS A 40 -29.48 18.84 -0.95
CA LYS A 40 -30.73 18.83 -0.20
C LYS A 40 -31.90 18.28 -1.03
N GLY A 41 -32.56 17.25 -0.50
CA GLY A 41 -33.68 16.57 -1.16
C GLY A 41 -33.25 15.61 -2.28
N LYS A 42 -31.96 15.31 -2.42
CA LYS A 42 -31.42 14.32 -3.35
C LYS A 42 -30.86 13.11 -2.61
N SER A 43 -31.10 11.94 -3.17
CA SER A 43 -30.63 10.66 -2.64
C SER A 43 -29.49 10.10 -3.49
N VAL A 44 -28.53 9.47 -2.82
CA VAL A 44 -27.41 8.77 -3.46
C VAL A 44 -27.27 7.38 -2.87
N VAL A 45 -27.18 6.36 -3.74
CA VAL A 45 -26.75 5.03 -3.32
C VAL A 45 -25.28 4.83 -3.64
N VAL A 46 -24.51 4.39 -2.64
CA VAL A 46 -23.09 4.06 -2.77
C VAL A 46 -22.94 2.55 -2.75
N LEU A 47 -22.34 1.98 -3.79
CA LEU A 47 -22.13 0.54 -3.94
C LEU A 47 -20.71 0.18 -3.53
N GLY A 48 -20.58 -0.51 -2.40
CA GLY A 48 -19.35 -0.90 -1.75
C GLY A 48 -18.96 0.01 -0.57
N ALA A 49 -18.63 -0.61 0.57
CA ALA A 49 -18.12 0.06 1.77
C ALA A 49 -16.59 -0.14 1.93
N GLY A 50 -15.85 -0.13 0.80
CA GLY A 50 -14.41 0.09 0.78
C GLY A 50 -14.07 1.53 1.10
N ILE A 51 -12.77 1.87 1.19
CA ILE A 51 -12.34 3.23 1.55
C ILE A 51 -12.92 4.29 0.60
N ALA A 52 -12.97 4.02 -0.72
CA ALA A 52 -13.55 4.94 -1.69
C ALA A 52 -15.04 5.19 -1.42
N GLY A 53 -15.82 4.13 -1.20
CA GLY A 53 -17.26 4.25 -0.95
C GLY A 53 -17.58 4.93 0.37
N LEU A 54 -16.82 4.62 1.42
CA LEU A 54 -17.02 5.26 2.73
C LEU A 54 -16.67 6.75 2.70
N VAL A 55 -15.60 7.13 2.01
CA VAL A 55 -15.23 8.54 1.80
C VAL A 55 -16.29 9.24 0.97
N ALA A 56 -16.71 8.66 -0.17
CA ALA A 56 -17.77 9.23 -0.99
C ALA A 56 -19.05 9.44 -0.20
N ALA A 57 -19.48 8.44 0.58
CA ALA A 57 -20.66 8.53 1.43
C ALA A 57 -20.54 9.66 2.45
N TYR A 58 -19.40 9.73 3.16
CA TYR A 58 -19.16 10.77 4.16
C TYR A 58 -19.21 12.17 3.54
N GLU A 59 -18.50 12.41 2.45
CA GLU A 59 -18.45 13.75 1.83
C GLU A 59 -19.80 14.13 1.19
N LEU A 60 -20.54 13.18 0.62
CA LEU A 60 -21.91 13.42 0.14
C LEU A 60 -22.85 13.80 1.28
N GLU A 61 -22.78 13.16 2.45
CA GLU A 61 -23.54 13.55 3.63
C GLU A 61 -23.22 14.96 4.11
N GLN A 62 -21.93 15.41 4.00
CA GLN A 62 -21.52 16.77 4.32
C GLN A 62 -22.12 17.81 3.32
N LEU A 63 -22.36 17.40 2.08
CA LEU A 63 -23.04 18.20 1.05
C LEU A 63 -24.57 18.15 1.15
N GLY A 64 -25.13 17.45 2.13
CA GLY A 64 -26.56 17.41 2.43
C GLY A 64 -27.36 16.34 1.71
N PHE A 65 -26.71 15.39 1.03
CA PHE A 65 -27.40 14.26 0.39
C PHE A 65 -27.93 13.25 1.43
N ASP A 66 -29.01 12.57 1.04
CA ASP A 66 -29.48 11.36 1.72
C ASP A 66 -28.74 10.14 1.13
N VAL A 67 -27.84 9.55 1.92
CA VAL A 67 -26.92 8.52 1.44
C VAL A 67 -27.29 7.15 2.00
N THR A 68 -27.33 6.14 1.10
CA THR A 68 -27.43 4.73 1.46
C THR A 68 -26.21 3.98 0.93
N VAL A 69 -25.51 3.24 1.79
CA VAL A 69 -24.32 2.44 1.42
C VAL A 69 -24.69 0.96 1.44
N LEU A 70 -24.42 0.24 0.34
CA LEU A 70 -24.59 -1.21 0.22
C LEU A 70 -23.22 -1.90 0.20
N GLU A 71 -23.02 -2.91 1.05
CA GLU A 71 -21.79 -3.71 1.11
C GLU A 71 -22.12 -5.21 1.07
N ALA A 72 -21.48 -5.93 0.15
CA ALA A 72 -21.72 -7.36 -0.05
C ALA A 72 -21.19 -8.24 1.08
N ARG A 73 -20.18 -7.78 1.82
CA ARG A 73 -19.56 -8.48 2.96
C ARG A 73 -20.21 -8.09 4.28
N GLU A 74 -19.92 -8.88 5.32
CA GLU A 74 -20.29 -8.55 6.70
C GLU A 74 -19.33 -7.54 7.37
N ARG A 75 -18.36 -7.05 6.64
CA ARG A 75 -17.37 -6.07 7.10
C ARG A 75 -17.20 -4.93 6.11
N VAL A 76 -16.76 -3.78 6.60
CA VAL A 76 -16.34 -2.64 5.78
C VAL A 76 -14.84 -2.71 5.47
N GLY A 77 -14.32 -1.74 4.73
CA GLY A 77 -12.91 -1.58 4.39
C GLY A 77 -12.52 -2.21 3.06
N GLY A 78 -13.34 -3.12 2.51
CA GLY A 78 -13.04 -3.75 1.22
C GLY A 78 -11.70 -4.49 1.24
N ARG A 79 -10.72 -3.98 0.46
CA ARG A 79 -9.34 -4.51 0.40
C ARG A 79 -8.49 -4.10 1.60
N ALA A 80 -8.81 -3.03 2.32
CA ALA A 80 -8.24 -2.74 3.63
C ALA A 80 -8.83 -3.72 4.65
N TRP A 81 -8.19 -4.88 4.75
CA TRP A 81 -8.69 -6.03 5.50
C TRP A 81 -7.67 -6.49 6.52
N THR A 82 -8.04 -6.41 7.78
CA THR A 82 -7.30 -6.95 8.92
C THR A 82 -8.05 -8.16 9.46
N VAL A 83 -7.37 -9.30 9.52
CA VAL A 83 -7.89 -10.58 10.00
C VAL A 83 -7.48 -10.76 11.45
N ARG A 84 -8.45 -11.05 12.32
CA ARG A 84 -8.27 -11.25 13.76
C ARG A 84 -8.74 -12.65 14.17
N ASN A 85 -8.48 -13.04 15.41
CA ASN A 85 -8.95 -14.31 15.93
C ASN A 85 -10.46 -14.51 15.68
N GLY A 86 -10.82 -15.68 15.18
CA GLY A 86 -12.19 -16.05 14.82
C GLY A 86 -12.65 -15.60 13.43
N ASP A 87 -11.94 -14.68 12.77
CA ASP A 87 -12.30 -14.25 11.42
C ASP A 87 -12.12 -15.39 10.41
N LYS A 88 -13.00 -15.37 9.40
CA LYS A 88 -12.99 -16.34 8.31
C LYS A 88 -12.37 -15.75 7.04
N ILE A 89 -11.52 -16.53 6.39
CA ILE A 89 -11.01 -16.25 5.06
C ILE A 89 -11.67 -17.18 4.07
N GLU A 90 -12.50 -16.60 3.21
CA GLU A 90 -13.18 -17.29 2.14
C GLU A 90 -12.49 -16.96 0.81
N MET A 91 -12.18 -17.99 0.04
CA MET A 91 -11.59 -17.88 -1.30
C MET A 91 -12.34 -18.83 -2.24
N ILE A 92 -12.59 -18.36 -3.46
CA ILE A 92 -13.32 -19.14 -4.47
C ILE A 92 -12.55 -20.43 -4.80
N GLY A 93 -13.24 -21.56 -4.65
CA GLY A 93 -12.68 -22.89 -4.92
C GLY A 93 -11.82 -23.46 -3.80
N GLU A 94 -11.71 -22.79 -2.65
CA GLU A 94 -10.92 -23.24 -1.51
C GLU A 94 -11.79 -23.47 -0.26
N ALA A 95 -11.30 -24.30 0.65
CA ALA A 95 -11.92 -24.43 1.96
C ALA A 95 -11.78 -23.14 2.78
N THR A 96 -12.82 -22.82 3.54
CA THR A 96 -12.79 -21.65 4.45
C THR A 96 -11.75 -21.86 5.53
N GLN A 97 -10.84 -20.89 5.70
CA GLN A 97 -9.88 -20.86 6.78
C GLN A 97 -10.44 -20.01 7.94
N THR A 98 -10.14 -20.40 9.18
CA THR A 98 -10.50 -19.61 10.37
C THR A 98 -9.24 -19.23 11.10
N ALA A 99 -9.08 -17.95 11.39
CA ALA A 99 -7.96 -17.44 12.17
C ALA A 99 -8.03 -17.90 13.62
N LYS A 100 -6.90 -18.34 14.17
CA LYS A 100 -6.77 -18.82 15.55
C LYS A 100 -5.67 -18.06 16.32
N PHE A 101 -5.51 -16.79 16.02
CA PHE A 101 -4.45 -15.97 16.60
C PHE A 101 -4.66 -15.68 18.07
N SER A 102 -3.57 -15.53 18.79
CA SER A 102 -3.54 -15.03 20.17
C SER A 102 -4.08 -13.61 20.25
N ASP A 103 -4.54 -13.20 21.43
CA ASP A 103 -5.03 -11.86 21.67
C ASP A 103 -3.99 -10.81 21.31
N GLY A 104 -4.43 -9.76 20.61
CA GLY A 104 -3.57 -8.68 20.13
C GLY A 104 -2.77 -8.99 18.86
N VAL A 105 -2.72 -10.24 18.41
CA VAL A 105 -2.10 -10.61 17.12
C VAL A 105 -3.13 -10.51 16.01
N TYR A 106 -2.76 -9.88 14.90
CA TYR A 106 -3.62 -9.75 13.73
C TYR A 106 -2.82 -9.80 12.42
N PHE A 107 -3.52 -10.09 11.34
CA PHE A 107 -2.94 -10.18 10.00
C PHE A 107 -3.56 -9.12 9.06
N ASN A 108 -2.73 -8.18 8.58
CA ASN A 108 -3.13 -7.26 7.51
C ASN A 108 -3.07 -8.00 6.17
N ALA A 109 -4.18 -8.60 5.77
CA ALA A 109 -4.30 -9.36 4.52
C ALA A 109 -4.18 -8.46 3.28
N GLY A 110 -4.63 -7.22 3.39
CA GLY A 110 -4.54 -6.17 2.36
C GLY A 110 -3.31 -5.28 2.51
N PRO A 111 -3.49 -3.93 2.48
CA PRO A 111 -2.41 -2.98 2.70
C PRO A 111 -1.80 -3.18 4.09
N ALA A 112 -0.56 -2.72 4.28
CA ALA A 112 0.14 -2.85 5.55
C ALA A 112 0.78 -1.53 6.02
N ARG A 113 0.77 -0.48 5.19
CA ARG A 113 1.49 0.76 5.46
C ARG A 113 0.82 1.97 4.82
N LEU A 114 1.07 3.15 5.42
CA LEU A 114 0.62 4.46 4.97
C LEU A 114 1.84 5.39 4.84
N PRO A 115 2.32 5.70 3.64
CA PRO A 115 3.40 6.66 3.43
C PRO A 115 3.04 8.06 3.99
N SER A 116 4.02 8.75 4.54
CA SER A 116 3.83 10.07 5.18
C SER A 116 3.31 11.16 4.24
N PHE A 117 3.53 11.03 2.93
CA PHE A 117 3.00 11.96 1.93
C PHE A 117 1.58 11.64 1.46
N HIS A 118 0.97 10.53 1.91
CA HIS A 118 -0.43 10.19 1.66
C HIS A 118 -1.36 11.02 2.56
N GLN A 119 -1.49 12.31 2.23
CA GLN A 119 -2.12 13.29 3.10
C GLN A 119 -3.63 13.10 3.27
N GLN A 120 -4.32 12.50 2.30
CA GLN A 120 -5.76 12.28 2.39
C GLN A 120 -6.09 11.21 3.42
N ILE A 121 -5.46 10.03 3.34
CA ILE A 121 -5.72 8.95 4.29
C ILE A 121 -5.29 9.34 5.71
N LEU A 122 -4.14 10.02 5.87
CA LEU A 122 -3.67 10.53 7.16
C LEU A 122 -4.60 11.64 7.69
N GLY A 123 -5.17 12.46 6.80
CA GLY A 123 -6.17 13.46 7.14
C GLY A 123 -7.45 12.83 7.70
N TYR A 124 -7.97 11.78 7.07
CA TYR A 124 -9.13 11.03 7.58
C TYR A 124 -8.82 10.30 8.89
N ALA A 125 -7.64 9.70 9.03
CA ALA A 125 -7.22 9.10 10.29
C ALA A 125 -7.26 10.12 11.44
N ARG A 126 -6.69 11.32 11.22
CA ARG A 126 -6.73 12.42 12.20
C ARG A 126 -8.15 12.91 12.47
N LYS A 127 -8.94 13.12 11.40
CA LYS A 127 -10.32 13.63 11.49
C LYS A 127 -11.22 12.72 12.34
N PHE A 128 -11.01 11.42 12.28
CA PHE A 128 -11.82 10.43 13.00
C PHE A 128 -11.12 9.83 14.23
N ASN A 129 -10.04 10.46 14.70
CA ASN A 129 -9.28 10.05 15.88
C ASN A 129 -8.84 8.58 15.82
N VAL A 130 -8.42 8.11 14.65
CA VAL A 130 -7.81 6.79 14.49
C VAL A 130 -6.35 6.89 14.89
N PRO A 131 -5.92 6.21 15.97
CA PRO A 131 -4.54 6.28 16.41
C PRO A 131 -3.62 5.62 15.38
N LEU A 132 -2.50 6.27 15.12
CA LEU A 132 -1.46 5.76 14.22
C LEU A 132 -0.19 5.48 15.02
N GLU A 133 0.55 4.48 14.58
CA GLU A 133 1.91 4.17 15.01
C GLU A 133 2.85 4.12 13.79
N VAL A 134 4.15 4.23 14.04
CA VAL A 134 5.17 4.12 12.99
C VAL A 134 5.23 2.67 12.51
N GLU A 135 5.15 2.50 11.19
CA GLU A 135 5.41 1.23 10.53
C GLU A 135 6.84 1.19 10.04
N VAL A 136 7.57 0.16 10.42
CA VAL A 136 8.96 -0.08 10.00
C VAL A 136 8.94 -0.84 8.67
N ASN A 137 8.99 -0.10 7.56
CA ASN A 137 8.94 -0.67 6.22
C ASN A 137 10.25 -1.32 5.77
N SER A 138 11.37 -0.78 6.23
CA SER A 138 12.71 -1.25 5.89
C SER A 138 13.55 -1.43 7.15
N SER A 139 14.32 -2.49 7.21
CA SER A 139 15.22 -2.77 8.33
C SER A 139 16.61 -3.10 7.82
N ARG A 140 17.60 -2.34 8.29
CA ARG A 140 19.01 -2.60 8.01
C ARG A 140 19.50 -3.94 8.61
N SER A 141 18.76 -4.52 9.52
CA SER A 141 19.03 -5.84 10.11
C SER A 141 18.39 -7.00 9.35
N ALA A 142 17.40 -6.76 8.48
CA ALA A 142 16.80 -7.77 7.61
C ALA A 142 17.79 -8.27 6.54
N TYR A 143 17.35 -9.18 5.69
CA TYR A 143 18.25 -9.91 4.78
C TYR A 143 17.88 -9.71 3.30
N VAL A 144 18.91 -9.73 2.45
CA VAL A 144 18.81 -10.11 1.03
C VAL A 144 19.40 -11.53 0.89
N VAL A 145 18.59 -12.46 0.38
CA VAL A 145 18.93 -13.89 0.32
C VAL A 145 19.06 -14.32 -1.13
N ALA A 146 20.26 -14.68 -1.55
CA ALA A 146 20.54 -15.16 -2.90
C ALA A 146 19.87 -16.53 -3.17
N GLU A 147 19.71 -16.90 -4.43
CA GLU A 147 19.10 -18.21 -4.82
C GLU A 147 19.84 -19.39 -4.22
N ASN A 148 21.18 -19.33 -4.18
CA ASN A 148 22.01 -20.36 -3.55
C ASN A 148 21.89 -20.41 -2.02
N GLY A 149 21.08 -19.54 -1.41
CA GLY A 149 20.85 -19.49 0.04
C GLY A 149 21.81 -18.59 0.81
N ASN A 150 22.82 -18.02 0.17
CA ASN A 150 23.68 -17.04 0.83
C ASN A 150 22.88 -15.81 1.23
N LYS A 151 22.93 -15.43 2.50
CA LYS A 151 22.22 -14.28 3.03
C LYS A 151 23.20 -13.18 3.46
N LEU A 152 22.84 -11.96 3.12
CA LEU A 152 23.52 -10.74 3.55
C LEU A 152 22.57 -9.90 4.40
N ARG A 153 23.06 -9.33 5.49
CA ARG A 153 22.32 -8.28 6.18
C ARG A 153 22.14 -7.11 5.22
N MET A 154 20.99 -6.47 5.26
CA MET A 154 20.69 -5.31 4.44
C MET A 154 21.75 -4.19 4.62
N ARG A 155 22.18 -3.94 5.88
CA ARG A 155 23.24 -2.98 6.18
C ARG A 155 24.58 -3.33 5.52
N THR A 156 24.95 -4.61 5.47
CA THR A 156 26.18 -5.05 4.79
C THR A 156 26.06 -4.88 3.28
N ALA A 157 24.94 -5.33 2.69
CA ALA A 157 24.68 -5.16 1.26
C ALA A 157 24.79 -3.69 0.83
N ILE A 158 24.21 -2.77 1.60
CA ILE A 158 24.22 -1.34 1.28
C ILE A 158 25.61 -0.72 1.50
N ASN A 159 26.20 -0.89 2.69
CA ASN A 159 27.36 -0.10 3.07
C ASN A 159 28.66 -0.66 2.47
N ASP A 160 28.81 -1.97 2.33
CA ASP A 160 29.98 -2.54 1.65
C ASP A 160 29.94 -2.22 0.14
N THR A 161 28.76 -2.29 -0.51
CA THR A 161 28.61 -1.86 -1.90
C THR A 161 28.96 -0.38 -2.05
N ARG A 162 28.49 0.45 -1.13
CA ARG A 162 28.80 1.89 -1.10
C ARG A 162 30.31 2.14 -0.96
N GLY A 163 30.97 1.41 -0.05
CA GLY A 163 32.40 1.50 0.16
C GLY A 163 33.21 1.16 -1.10
N HIS A 164 32.91 0.01 -1.72
CA HIS A 164 33.58 -0.39 -2.96
C HIS A 164 33.31 0.57 -4.13
N VAL A 165 32.08 1.06 -4.28
CA VAL A 165 31.76 2.03 -5.34
C VAL A 165 32.50 3.35 -5.11
N ALA A 166 32.59 3.82 -3.86
CA ALA A 166 33.32 5.02 -3.51
C ALA A 166 34.82 4.86 -3.77
N GLU A 167 35.41 3.72 -3.41
CA GLU A 167 36.82 3.39 -3.70
C GLU A 167 37.09 3.40 -5.20
N LEU A 168 36.26 2.71 -6.01
CA LEU A 168 36.42 2.68 -7.46
C LEU A 168 36.32 4.06 -8.08
N LEU A 169 35.39 4.89 -7.61
CA LEU A 169 35.22 6.27 -8.09
C LEU A 169 36.39 7.15 -7.68
N ALA A 170 36.90 7.04 -6.45
CA ALA A 170 38.09 7.77 -6.00
C ALA A 170 39.33 7.40 -6.82
N LYS A 171 39.53 6.13 -7.14
CA LYS A 171 40.57 5.65 -8.03
C LYS A 171 40.45 6.24 -9.44
N ALA A 172 39.23 6.27 -10.01
CA ALA A 172 38.97 6.85 -11.33
C ALA A 172 39.28 8.36 -11.37
N VAL A 173 38.94 9.10 -10.31
CA VAL A 173 39.28 10.53 -10.18
C VAL A 173 40.81 10.71 -10.14
N ASN A 174 41.49 9.93 -9.29
CA ASN A 174 42.96 10.05 -9.13
C ASN A 174 43.73 9.66 -10.41
N GLN A 175 43.20 8.78 -11.23
CA GLN A 175 43.75 8.34 -12.51
C GLN A 175 43.41 9.26 -13.68
N GLY A 176 42.72 10.38 -13.44
CA GLY A 176 42.31 11.33 -14.48
C GLY A 176 41.18 10.87 -15.40
N SER A 177 40.55 9.70 -15.12
CA SER A 177 39.48 9.13 -15.99
C SER A 177 38.24 10.03 -16.07
N LEU A 178 38.07 10.99 -15.16
CA LEU A 178 36.94 11.91 -15.10
C LEU A 178 37.30 13.35 -15.45
N ASP A 179 38.49 13.57 -16.04
CA ASP A 179 39.02 14.91 -16.30
C ASP A 179 38.20 15.69 -17.34
N ALA A 180 37.53 15.01 -18.24
CA ALA A 180 36.60 15.62 -19.18
C ALA A 180 35.25 16.02 -18.57
N ALA A 181 34.87 15.37 -17.47
CA ALA A 181 33.55 15.55 -16.84
C ALA A 181 33.55 16.46 -15.61
N LEU A 182 34.70 16.56 -14.92
CA LEU A 182 34.82 17.28 -13.65
C LEU A 182 35.94 18.29 -13.70
N SER A 183 35.67 19.51 -13.23
CA SER A 183 36.73 20.53 -13.02
C SER A 183 37.67 20.09 -11.87
N ALA A 184 38.85 20.72 -11.80
CA ALA A 184 39.80 20.50 -10.70
C ALA A 184 39.15 20.83 -9.33
N GLU A 185 38.31 21.86 -9.28
CA GLU A 185 37.58 22.26 -8.08
C GLU A 185 36.53 21.22 -7.68
N ASP A 186 35.76 20.67 -8.64
CA ASP A 186 34.77 19.63 -8.37
C ASP A 186 35.44 18.35 -7.85
N LYS A 187 36.58 17.95 -8.41
CA LYS A 187 37.37 16.83 -7.91
C LYS A 187 37.86 17.06 -6.49
N ALA A 188 38.38 18.26 -6.19
CA ALA A 188 38.82 18.60 -4.83
C ALA A 188 37.69 18.56 -3.80
N ARG A 189 36.43 18.84 -4.20
CA ARG A 189 35.24 18.72 -3.36
C ARG A 189 34.73 17.30 -3.28
N LEU A 190 34.80 16.53 -4.38
CA LEU A 190 34.31 15.16 -4.45
C LEU A 190 35.14 14.19 -3.60
N MET A 191 36.44 14.33 -3.55
CA MET A 191 37.32 13.39 -2.85
C MET A 191 37.01 13.28 -1.34
N PRO A 192 36.89 14.37 -0.56
CA PRO A 192 36.48 14.27 0.86
C PRO A 192 35.07 13.70 1.01
N PHE A 193 34.17 14.01 0.09
CA PHE A 193 32.82 13.41 0.11
C PHE A 193 32.88 11.91 -0.10
N LEU A 194 33.64 11.39 -1.07
CA LEU A 194 33.81 9.96 -1.31
C LEU A 194 34.41 9.24 -0.11
N LYS A 195 35.41 9.87 0.55
CA LYS A 195 35.99 9.33 1.78
C LYS A 195 34.93 9.12 2.86
N PHE A 196 34.12 10.13 3.14
CA PHE A 196 33.03 10.06 4.10
C PHE A 196 31.91 9.11 3.65
N TYR A 197 31.49 9.19 2.37
CA TYR A 197 30.42 8.38 1.79
C TYR A 197 30.72 6.89 1.85
N GLY A 198 31.93 6.50 1.45
CA GLY A 198 32.38 5.12 1.40
C GLY A 198 33.03 4.62 2.71
N ASP A 199 33.25 5.51 3.69
CA ASP A 199 34.03 5.19 4.90
C ASP A 199 35.43 4.66 4.52
N LEU A 200 36.12 5.44 3.63
CA LEU A 200 37.40 5.05 3.08
C LEU A 200 38.56 5.46 3.99
N GLU A 201 39.62 4.67 3.96
CA GLU A 201 40.90 5.00 4.61
C GLU A 201 41.57 6.23 4.03
N GLU A 202 42.73 6.66 4.58
CA GLU A 202 43.47 7.81 4.10
C GLU A 202 43.96 7.64 2.64
N ASP A 203 44.23 6.40 2.23
CA ASP A 203 44.64 6.04 0.86
C ASP A 203 43.46 5.85 -0.10
N TYR A 204 42.23 6.21 0.33
CA TYR A 204 40.97 5.99 -0.37
C TYR A 204 40.64 4.50 -0.63
N GLY A 205 41.26 3.55 0.06
CA GLY A 205 40.91 2.16 0.02
C GLY A 205 39.73 1.85 0.96
N PHE A 206 38.88 0.90 0.58
CA PHE A 206 37.80 0.39 1.43
C PHE A 206 38.25 -0.90 2.14
N LYS A 207 38.26 -0.89 3.47
CA LYS A 207 38.66 -2.05 4.30
C LYS A 207 37.52 -2.61 5.16
N GLY A 208 36.35 -2.02 5.08
CA GLY A 208 35.18 -2.35 5.91
C GLY A 208 34.68 -1.13 6.67
N THR A 209 33.53 -1.27 7.29
CA THR A 209 32.87 -0.16 8.00
C THR A 209 31.99 -0.67 9.14
N VAL A 210 31.99 0.02 10.27
CA VAL A 210 31.08 -0.26 11.39
C VAL A 210 29.61 -0.03 11.00
N ARG A 211 29.35 0.70 9.91
CA ARG A 211 28.00 0.87 9.35
C ARG A 211 27.40 -0.46 8.84
N SER A 212 28.25 -1.43 8.48
CA SER A 212 27.87 -2.80 8.10
C SER A 212 27.69 -3.73 9.30
N GLY A 213 28.10 -3.28 10.48
CA GLY A 213 28.00 -4.01 11.75
C GLY A 213 29.35 -4.13 12.44
N PHE A 214 29.31 -4.61 13.66
CA PHE A 214 30.48 -4.81 14.48
C PHE A 214 31.00 -6.25 14.36
N GLY A 215 32.29 -6.41 14.12
CA GLY A 215 33.04 -7.66 14.36
C GLY A 215 33.25 -7.86 15.86
N THR A 216 33.66 -6.79 16.54
CA THR A 216 33.64 -6.66 18.00
C THR A 216 32.76 -5.46 18.34
N ALA A 217 31.70 -5.67 19.11
CA ALA A 217 30.84 -4.58 19.57
C ALA A 217 31.57 -3.74 20.64
N PRO A 218 31.30 -2.41 20.69
CA PRO A 218 31.84 -1.56 21.75
C PRO A 218 31.29 -2.01 23.12
N GLY A 219 32.13 -1.94 24.15
CA GLY A 219 31.76 -2.25 25.52
C GLY A 219 32.18 -1.17 26.50
N ALA A 220 31.99 -1.41 27.77
CA ALA A 220 32.40 -0.50 28.82
C ALA A 220 33.90 -0.61 29.11
N GLY A 221 34.52 0.49 29.58
CA GLY A 221 35.90 0.56 30.00
C GLY A 221 36.89 0.91 28.88
N THR A 222 38.16 0.83 29.18
CA THR A 222 39.25 1.34 28.31
C THR A 222 39.81 0.29 27.34
N SER A 223 39.27 -0.93 27.31
CA SER A 223 39.76 -2.04 26.49
C SER A 223 38.72 -2.66 25.55
N SER A 224 37.50 -2.15 25.57
CA SER A 224 36.40 -2.71 24.77
C SER A 224 36.09 -1.82 23.55
N PHE A 225 37.06 -1.78 22.63
CA PHE A 225 36.96 -1.01 21.39
C PHE A 225 36.19 -1.78 20.33
N GLU A 226 35.41 -1.05 19.55
CA GLU A 226 34.70 -1.59 18.39
C GLU A 226 35.63 -1.93 17.23
N THR A 227 35.27 -2.97 16.50
CA THR A 227 35.88 -3.26 15.19
C THR A 227 34.79 -3.49 14.17
N PRO A 228 34.96 -3.06 12.90
CA PRO A 228 34.00 -3.37 11.87
C PRO A 228 33.95 -4.88 11.59
N VAL A 229 32.79 -5.35 11.10
CA VAL A 229 32.72 -6.66 10.46
C VAL A 229 33.58 -6.65 9.19
N ALA A 230 34.25 -7.77 8.89
CA ALA A 230 35.05 -7.86 7.66
C ALA A 230 34.22 -7.55 6.41
N ALA A 231 34.75 -6.67 5.56
CA ALA A 231 34.11 -6.29 4.31
C ALA A 231 33.87 -7.50 3.41
N LYS A 232 32.71 -7.57 2.78
CA LYS A 232 32.45 -8.58 1.75
C LYS A 232 33.14 -8.13 0.44
N PRO A 233 33.83 -9.04 -0.26
CA PRO A 233 34.37 -8.73 -1.57
C PRO A 233 33.27 -8.25 -2.53
N LEU A 234 33.58 -7.24 -3.36
CA LEU A 234 32.62 -6.70 -4.34
C LEU A 234 32.01 -7.79 -5.22
N ALA A 235 32.82 -8.75 -5.68
CA ALA A 235 32.34 -9.86 -6.49
C ALA A 235 31.28 -10.72 -5.76
N THR A 236 31.43 -10.89 -4.44
CA THR A 236 30.43 -11.61 -3.61
C THR A 236 29.13 -10.82 -3.49
N LEU A 237 29.22 -9.50 -3.36
CA LEU A 237 28.04 -8.63 -3.32
C LEU A 237 27.28 -8.67 -4.66
N LEU A 238 28.00 -8.49 -5.77
CA LEU A 238 27.43 -8.49 -7.13
C LEU A 238 26.90 -9.86 -7.57
N ALA A 239 27.41 -10.95 -7.00
CA ALA A 239 26.87 -12.28 -7.25
C ALA A 239 25.51 -12.54 -6.58
N ASN A 240 25.07 -11.67 -5.66
CA ASN A 240 23.72 -11.72 -5.11
C ASN A 240 22.76 -11.00 -6.04
N GLU A 241 21.97 -11.75 -6.80
CA GLU A 241 21.00 -11.21 -7.78
C GLU A 241 19.92 -10.33 -7.16
N ARG A 242 19.79 -10.34 -5.82
CA ARG A 242 18.85 -9.49 -5.06
C ARG A 242 19.53 -8.26 -4.43
N LEU A 243 20.80 -8.05 -4.71
CA LEU A 243 21.49 -6.84 -4.24
C LEU A 243 20.73 -5.54 -4.55
N PRO A 244 20.09 -5.36 -5.74
CA PRO A 244 19.29 -4.16 -6.02
C PRO A 244 18.15 -3.94 -5.05
N MET A 245 17.61 -4.99 -4.40
CA MET A 245 16.56 -4.85 -3.40
C MET A 245 17.04 -4.16 -2.11
N SER A 246 18.35 -4.03 -1.93
CA SER A 246 18.90 -3.21 -0.85
C SER A 246 18.61 -1.70 -1.01
N LEU A 247 18.21 -1.27 -2.22
CA LEU A 247 17.81 0.10 -2.54
C LEU A 247 16.27 0.29 -2.50
N PHE A 248 15.53 -0.67 -1.93
CA PHE A 248 14.07 -0.62 -1.88
C PHE A 248 13.54 0.66 -1.21
N GLU A 249 14.21 1.10 -0.15
CA GLU A 249 13.84 2.30 0.60
C GLU A 249 14.16 3.61 -0.16
N ASP A 250 14.96 3.58 -1.22
CA ASP A 250 15.27 4.76 -2.03
C ASP A 250 14.08 5.18 -2.90
N GLN A 251 13.11 4.28 -3.13
CA GLN A 251 11.86 4.61 -3.82
C GLN A 251 10.96 5.46 -2.93
N LEU A 252 10.47 6.59 -3.43
CA LEU A 252 9.66 7.56 -2.66
C LEU A 252 8.51 6.89 -1.89
N TYR A 253 7.77 5.98 -2.54
CA TYR A 253 6.66 5.25 -1.93
C TYR A 253 7.07 4.26 -0.83
N MET A 254 8.38 4.02 -0.66
CA MET A 254 8.92 3.06 0.29
C MET A 254 9.77 3.71 1.38
N GLN A 255 9.96 5.03 1.30
CA GLN A 255 10.77 5.79 2.27
C GLN A 255 10.06 5.94 3.62
N ALA A 256 10.86 5.99 4.67
CA ALA A 256 10.41 6.45 5.97
C ALA A 256 9.97 7.94 5.89
N THR A 257 8.99 8.41 6.69
CA THR A 257 8.28 7.67 7.72
C THR A 257 7.04 7.04 7.12
N MET A 258 6.76 5.83 7.54
CA MET A 258 5.48 5.18 7.25
C MET A 258 4.68 4.97 8.52
N PHE A 259 3.37 4.89 8.37
CA PHE A 259 2.44 4.70 9.46
C PHE A 259 1.56 3.47 9.22
N GLN A 260 1.01 2.97 10.29
CA GLN A 260 -0.10 2.02 10.30
C GLN A 260 -1.08 2.40 11.40
N PRO A 261 -2.40 2.15 11.22
CA PRO A 261 -3.36 2.32 12.29
C PRO A 261 -3.14 1.28 13.38
N VAL A 262 -3.17 1.71 14.64
CA VAL A 262 -3.15 0.81 15.79
C VAL A 262 -4.36 -0.13 15.71
N GLY A 263 -4.12 -1.43 15.82
CA GLY A 263 -5.16 -2.45 15.72
C GLY A 263 -5.49 -2.91 14.31
N GLY A 264 -4.84 -2.37 13.26
CA GLY A 264 -4.92 -2.88 11.89
C GLY A 264 -5.37 -1.86 10.84
N MET A 265 -5.09 -2.18 9.59
CA MET A 265 -5.29 -1.28 8.44
C MET A 265 -6.75 -0.96 8.12
N ASP A 266 -7.70 -1.71 8.62
CA ASP A 266 -9.14 -1.47 8.47
C ASP A 266 -9.66 -0.34 9.37
N GLN A 267 -8.89 0.09 10.39
CA GLN A 267 -9.36 1.03 11.41
C GLN A 267 -9.75 2.40 10.85
N VAL A 268 -9.09 2.87 9.78
CA VAL A 268 -9.50 4.13 9.12
C VAL A 268 -10.89 3.98 8.50
N SER A 269 -11.15 2.87 7.81
CA SER A 269 -12.47 2.58 7.24
C SER A 269 -13.55 2.47 8.31
N VAL A 270 -13.25 1.79 9.42
CA VAL A 270 -14.15 1.69 10.58
C VAL A 270 -14.41 3.07 11.19
N GLY A 271 -13.37 3.90 11.30
CA GLY A 271 -13.48 5.28 11.79
C GLY A 271 -14.42 6.13 10.92
N ILE A 272 -14.28 6.03 9.58
CA ILE A 272 -15.17 6.74 8.66
C ILE A 272 -16.61 6.23 8.81
N GLU A 273 -16.82 4.91 8.76
CA GLU A 273 -18.16 4.32 8.89
C GLU A 273 -18.86 4.74 10.18
N ARG A 274 -18.13 4.78 11.30
CA ARG A 274 -18.69 5.21 12.60
C ARG A 274 -19.24 6.64 12.58
N ASN A 275 -18.78 7.46 11.66
CA ASN A 275 -19.16 8.87 11.51
C ASN A 275 -20.17 9.13 10.37
N LEU A 276 -20.65 8.09 9.69
CA LEU A 276 -21.79 8.20 8.78
C LEU A 276 -23.10 8.33 9.56
N LYS A 277 -24.06 9.05 9.00
CA LYS A 277 -25.43 9.18 9.57
C LYS A 277 -26.12 7.82 9.67
N ARG A 278 -25.88 6.95 8.68
CA ARG A 278 -26.36 5.56 8.67
C ARG A 278 -25.21 4.61 8.37
N ARG A 279 -25.16 3.49 9.10
CA ARG A 279 -24.22 2.42 8.83
C ARG A 279 -24.46 1.81 7.46
N ALA A 280 -23.42 1.25 6.86
CA ALA A 280 -23.55 0.48 5.64
C ALA A 280 -24.46 -0.74 5.87
N ILE A 281 -25.35 -1.00 4.92
CA ILE A 281 -26.14 -2.23 4.86
C ILE A 281 -25.21 -3.35 4.40
N ARG A 282 -24.88 -4.24 5.32
CA ARG A 282 -23.96 -5.36 5.10
C ARG A 282 -24.71 -6.57 4.57
N GLY A 283 -24.00 -7.51 3.93
CA GLY A 283 -24.62 -8.66 3.28
C GLY A 283 -25.47 -8.28 2.05
N ALA A 284 -25.38 -7.05 1.57
CA ALA A 284 -26.14 -6.53 0.43
C ALA A 284 -25.37 -6.75 -0.88
N GLU A 285 -25.54 -7.91 -1.49
CA GLU A 285 -24.88 -8.29 -2.73
C GLU A 285 -25.62 -7.76 -3.95
N VAL A 286 -25.05 -6.75 -4.63
CA VAL A 286 -25.63 -6.12 -5.82
C VAL A 286 -25.72 -7.12 -6.96
N GLN A 287 -26.93 -7.31 -7.50
CA GLN A 287 -27.23 -8.23 -8.58
C GLN A 287 -27.55 -7.49 -9.90
N ARG A 288 -28.13 -6.28 -9.81
CA ARG A 288 -28.52 -5.51 -10.98
C ARG A 288 -28.43 -4.02 -10.74
N ILE A 289 -27.92 -3.30 -11.74
CA ILE A 289 -27.82 -1.84 -11.79
C ILE A 289 -28.58 -1.34 -13.00
N ARG A 290 -29.55 -0.44 -12.80
CA ARG A 290 -30.25 0.28 -13.88
C ARG A 290 -30.24 1.76 -13.60
N HIS A 291 -30.10 2.55 -14.64
CA HIS A 291 -30.21 4.00 -14.56
C HIS A 291 -30.88 4.58 -15.80
N ASP A 292 -31.54 5.70 -15.64
CA ASP A 292 -32.16 6.48 -16.70
C ASP A 292 -32.07 8.00 -16.40
N ALA A 293 -32.83 8.81 -17.14
CA ALA A 293 -32.89 10.27 -16.93
C ALA A 293 -33.50 10.66 -15.56
N LYS A 294 -34.24 9.76 -14.88
CA LYS A 294 -34.96 10.04 -13.63
C LYS A 294 -34.17 9.63 -12.40
N GLY A 295 -33.37 8.56 -12.47
CA GLY A 295 -32.66 8.06 -11.32
C GLY A 295 -31.91 6.75 -11.58
N VAL A 296 -31.64 6.05 -10.48
CA VAL A 296 -31.00 4.75 -10.48
C VAL A 296 -31.85 3.74 -9.70
N GLU A 297 -31.85 2.49 -10.13
CA GLU A 297 -32.47 1.37 -9.45
C GLU A 297 -31.45 0.26 -9.25
N ILE A 298 -31.22 -0.11 -8.01
CA ILE A 298 -30.26 -1.15 -7.60
C ILE A 298 -31.02 -2.31 -6.98
N VAL A 299 -30.88 -3.50 -7.57
CA VAL A 299 -31.36 -4.74 -6.97
C VAL A 299 -30.20 -5.46 -6.32
N PHE A 300 -30.36 -5.86 -5.07
CA PHE A 300 -29.37 -6.60 -4.32
C PHE A 300 -30.01 -7.78 -3.58
N LEU A 301 -29.24 -8.84 -3.41
CA LEU A 301 -29.57 -9.95 -2.53
C LEU A 301 -29.21 -9.55 -1.09
N ASP A 302 -30.20 -9.54 -0.22
CA ASP A 302 -29.97 -9.39 1.21
C ASP A 302 -29.69 -10.78 1.79
N LYS A 303 -28.43 -11.06 2.10
CA LYS A 303 -27.99 -12.38 2.57
C LYS A 303 -28.62 -12.77 3.91
N GLY A 304 -28.94 -11.79 4.75
CA GLY A 304 -29.57 -12.03 6.05
C GLY A 304 -31.00 -12.58 5.91
N SER A 305 -31.74 -12.15 4.89
CA SER A 305 -33.10 -12.61 4.61
C SER A 305 -33.18 -13.55 3.41
N ALA A 306 -32.08 -13.78 2.70
CA ALA A 306 -32.01 -14.52 1.43
C ALA A 306 -33.03 -14.03 0.39
N SER A 307 -33.37 -12.74 0.41
CA SER A 307 -34.37 -12.12 -0.46
C SER A 307 -33.79 -11.00 -1.32
N ALA A 308 -34.33 -10.83 -2.52
CA ALA A 308 -34.01 -9.71 -3.37
C ALA A 308 -34.70 -8.44 -2.85
N ARG A 309 -33.94 -7.35 -2.73
CA ARG A 309 -34.43 -6.02 -2.34
C ARG A 309 -34.05 -5.00 -3.40
N THR A 310 -34.80 -3.91 -3.46
CA THR A 310 -34.56 -2.83 -4.41
C THR A 310 -34.39 -1.50 -3.67
N VAL A 311 -33.36 -0.75 -4.05
CA VAL A 311 -33.15 0.64 -3.65
C VAL A 311 -33.23 1.52 -4.89
N LYS A 312 -33.97 2.63 -4.79
CA LYS A 312 -34.02 3.70 -5.80
C LYS A 312 -33.39 4.94 -5.23
N ALA A 313 -32.63 5.66 -6.06
CA ALA A 313 -32.00 6.92 -5.70
C ALA A 313 -31.89 7.86 -6.91
N ASP A 314 -31.60 9.14 -6.67
CA ASP A 314 -31.36 10.11 -7.75
C ASP A 314 -30.04 9.81 -8.48
N TYR A 315 -29.02 9.36 -7.74
CA TYR A 315 -27.67 9.08 -8.25
C TYR A 315 -27.05 7.84 -7.60
N CYS A 316 -26.00 7.31 -8.23
CA CYS A 316 -25.20 6.21 -7.73
C CYS A 316 -23.70 6.56 -7.77
N VAL A 317 -22.96 6.22 -6.70
CA VAL A 317 -21.51 6.13 -6.72
C VAL A 317 -21.12 4.66 -6.61
N CYS A 318 -20.62 4.10 -7.72
CA CYS A 318 -20.20 2.70 -7.79
C CYS A 318 -18.72 2.55 -7.45
N THR A 319 -18.41 1.82 -6.36
CA THR A 319 -17.04 1.54 -5.95
C THR A 319 -16.70 0.05 -6.00
N ILE A 320 -17.54 -0.73 -6.67
CA ILE A 320 -17.34 -2.16 -6.88
C ILE A 320 -16.10 -2.37 -7.77
N PRO A 321 -15.17 -3.27 -7.40
CA PRO A 321 -14.01 -3.58 -8.24
C PRO A 321 -14.44 -4.02 -9.65
N PHE A 322 -13.77 -3.52 -10.68
CA PHE A 322 -14.19 -3.74 -12.07
C PHE A 322 -14.32 -5.21 -12.48
N PRO A 323 -13.45 -6.15 -12.05
CA PRO A 323 -13.64 -7.58 -12.37
C PRO A 323 -14.92 -8.19 -11.74
N VAL A 324 -15.43 -7.57 -10.68
CA VAL A 324 -16.71 -7.94 -10.05
C VAL A 324 -17.86 -7.24 -10.78
N LEU A 325 -17.72 -5.93 -11.03
CA LEU A 325 -18.73 -5.12 -11.71
C LEU A 325 -19.06 -5.63 -13.11
N ALA A 326 -18.05 -6.12 -13.84
CA ALA A 326 -18.23 -6.72 -15.17
C ALA A 326 -19.18 -7.94 -15.20
N LYS A 327 -19.46 -8.55 -14.03
CA LYS A 327 -20.35 -9.72 -13.89
C LYS A 327 -21.76 -9.33 -13.44
N ILE A 328 -22.00 -8.08 -13.09
CA ILE A 328 -23.29 -7.58 -12.61
C ILE A 328 -24.14 -7.18 -13.81
N ASP A 329 -25.40 -7.61 -13.82
CA ASP A 329 -26.38 -7.19 -14.83
C ASP A 329 -26.58 -5.67 -14.77
N SER A 330 -26.20 -4.96 -15.86
CA SER A 330 -26.25 -3.50 -15.92
C SER A 330 -26.74 -3.02 -17.28
N ASN A 331 -27.22 -1.77 -17.33
CA ASN A 331 -27.54 -1.09 -18.56
C ASN A 331 -26.55 0.03 -18.90
N PHE A 332 -25.28 -0.12 -18.48
CA PHE A 332 -24.23 0.81 -18.86
C PHE A 332 -24.11 0.97 -20.37
N ALA A 333 -23.75 2.15 -20.82
CA ALA A 333 -23.43 2.39 -22.22
C ALA A 333 -22.38 1.37 -22.71
N LYS A 334 -22.54 0.86 -23.93
CA LYS A 334 -21.66 -0.20 -24.47
C LYS A 334 -20.16 0.11 -24.36
N PRO A 335 -19.67 1.36 -24.63
CA PRO A 335 -18.26 1.69 -24.42
C PRO A 335 -17.82 1.56 -22.96
N VAL A 336 -18.67 1.98 -22.01
CA VAL A 336 -18.40 1.91 -20.56
C VAL A 336 -18.35 0.44 -20.09
N ALA A 337 -19.32 -0.37 -20.50
CA ALA A 337 -19.32 -1.81 -20.18
C ALA A 337 -18.08 -2.52 -20.73
N THR A 338 -17.65 -2.17 -21.95
CA THR A 338 -16.42 -2.69 -22.57
C THR A 338 -15.17 -2.26 -21.77
N ALA A 339 -15.10 -0.98 -21.40
CA ALA A 339 -13.98 -0.47 -20.58
C ALA A 339 -13.92 -1.16 -19.21
N ILE A 340 -15.06 -1.34 -18.50
CA ILE A 340 -15.14 -2.08 -17.23
C ILE A 340 -14.57 -3.50 -17.39
N ALA A 341 -14.96 -4.20 -18.46
CA ALA A 341 -14.53 -5.58 -18.71
C ALA A 341 -13.06 -5.71 -19.09
N SER A 342 -12.44 -4.64 -19.59
CA SER A 342 -11.03 -4.63 -20.03
C SER A 342 -10.03 -4.41 -18.89
N VAL A 343 -10.47 -3.96 -17.71
CA VAL A 343 -9.56 -3.67 -16.60
C VAL A 343 -9.02 -4.95 -15.99
N ILE A 344 -7.72 -5.19 -16.18
CA ILE A 344 -7.02 -6.35 -15.64
C ILE A 344 -6.56 -6.03 -14.21
N TYR A 345 -6.77 -6.97 -13.29
CA TYR A 345 -6.21 -6.92 -11.95
C TYR A 345 -5.02 -7.87 -11.83
N ASP A 346 -4.01 -7.42 -11.10
CA ASP A 346 -2.80 -8.20 -10.82
C ASP A 346 -3.10 -9.35 -9.85
N ASN A 347 -2.08 -10.17 -9.59
CA ASN A 347 -2.11 -11.23 -8.58
C ASN A 347 -1.28 -10.79 -7.37
N SER A 348 -1.77 -11.10 -6.18
CA SER A 348 -1.00 -10.97 -4.94
C SER A 348 -1.42 -12.02 -3.94
N ASN A 349 -0.42 -12.61 -3.29
CA ASN A 349 -0.61 -13.67 -2.30
C ASN A 349 0.15 -13.32 -1.03
N LYS A 350 -0.43 -13.67 0.11
CA LYS A 350 0.22 -13.60 1.40
C LYS A 350 0.02 -14.90 2.16
N VAL A 351 1.07 -15.36 2.85
CA VAL A 351 0.99 -16.44 3.83
C VAL A 351 1.52 -15.90 5.15
N ALA A 352 0.66 -15.89 6.14
CA ALA A 352 0.93 -15.37 7.46
C ALA A 352 0.96 -16.50 8.50
N PHE A 353 1.80 -16.34 9.51
CA PHE A 353 1.91 -17.24 10.67
C PHE A 353 1.97 -16.43 11.95
N GLU A 354 1.44 -16.96 13.03
CA GLU A 354 1.80 -16.52 14.35
C GLU A 354 3.04 -17.28 14.81
N ALA A 355 4.00 -16.57 15.45
CA ALA A 355 5.22 -17.18 15.96
C ALA A 355 5.75 -16.42 17.18
N PRO A 356 6.58 -17.05 18.06
CA PRO A 356 7.43 -16.30 18.98
C PRO A 356 8.29 -15.31 18.20
N ARG A 357 8.52 -14.13 18.73
CA ARG A 357 9.23 -13.05 18.02
C ARG A 357 10.73 -13.30 17.91
N PHE A 358 11.15 -14.44 17.36
CA PHE A 358 12.54 -14.86 17.24
C PHE A 358 13.39 -13.90 16.40
N TRP A 359 12.78 -13.19 15.43
CA TRP A 359 13.45 -12.21 14.58
C TRP A 359 13.96 -10.97 15.34
N GLU A 360 13.39 -10.67 16.51
CA GLU A 360 13.88 -9.58 17.36
C GLU A 360 15.27 -9.90 17.98
N ARG A 361 15.60 -11.17 18.16
CA ARG A 361 16.96 -11.60 18.54
C ARG A 361 17.98 -11.25 17.46
N ASP A 362 17.54 -11.21 16.21
CA ASP A 362 18.31 -10.79 15.05
C ASP A 362 18.29 -9.26 14.85
N GLN A 363 17.75 -8.50 15.82
CA GLN A 363 17.58 -7.03 15.74
C GLN A 363 16.62 -6.60 14.62
N ILE A 364 15.71 -7.46 14.18
CA ILE A 364 14.69 -7.15 13.19
C ILE A 364 13.42 -6.78 13.96
N TYR A 365 13.06 -5.50 13.99
CA TYR A 365 11.86 -4.98 14.68
C TYR A 365 10.79 -4.54 13.70
N GLY A 366 10.84 -5.03 12.48
CA GLY A 366 9.97 -4.71 11.36
C GLY A 366 10.72 -4.82 10.05
N GLY A 367 10.07 -4.46 8.94
CA GLY A 367 10.69 -4.43 7.63
C GLY A 367 10.60 -5.74 6.86
N ILE A 368 11.46 -5.90 5.88
CA ILE A 368 11.35 -6.91 4.84
C ILE A 368 12.71 -7.60 4.63
N SER A 369 12.69 -8.94 4.54
CA SER A 369 13.79 -9.72 3.95
C SER A 369 13.40 -10.14 2.53
N PHE A 370 14.24 -9.84 1.55
CA PHE A 370 14.03 -10.21 0.15
C PHE A 370 14.63 -11.59 -0.10
N VAL A 371 13.77 -12.57 -0.33
CA VAL A 371 14.15 -13.99 -0.41
C VAL A 371 13.98 -14.58 -1.82
N GLY A 372 13.23 -13.90 -2.68
CA GLY A 372 13.01 -14.27 -4.07
C GLY A 372 12.18 -15.55 -4.26
N GLY A 373 12.31 -16.17 -5.42
CA GLY A 373 11.47 -17.28 -5.81
C GLY A 373 9.98 -16.91 -5.87
N GLU A 374 9.11 -17.90 -5.72
CA GLU A 374 7.66 -17.66 -5.75
C GLU A 374 7.14 -17.00 -4.47
N THR A 375 7.84 -17.11 -3.34
CA THR A 375 7.48 -16.46 -2.07
C THR A 375 7.84 -14.99 -2.02
N SER A 376 8.81 -14.56 -2.81
CA SER A 376 9.33 -13.21 -3.01
C SER A 376 9.95 -12.58 -1.78
N LEU A 377 9.22 -12.43 -0.67
CA LEU A 377 9.73 -11.78 0.54
C LEU A 377 9.12 -12.36 1.82
N ILE A 378 9.86 -12.17 2.93
CA ILE A 378 9.38 -12.32 4.30
C ILE A 378 9.14 -10.90 4.84
N TRP A 379 7.97 -10.68 5.44
CA TRP A 379 7.64 -9.42 6.09
C TRP A 379 7.51 -9.62 7.60
N TYR A 380 8.08 -8.69 8.35
CA TYR A 380 8.03 -8.64 9.80
C TYR A 380 7.17 -7.43 10.21
N PRO A 381 5.86 -7.61 10.49
CA PRO A 381 5.03 -6.51 10.97
C PRO A 381 5.59 -5.91 12.26
N SER A 382 5.61 -4.57 12.34
CA SER A 382 6.27 -3.84 13.42
C SER A 382 5.38 -3.55 14.63
N PHE A 383 4.09 -3.93 14.60
CA PHE A 383 3.21 -3.78 15.76
C PHE A 383 3.52 -4.80 16.86
N GLY A 384 3.14 -4.48 18.09
CA GLY A 384 3.27 -5.39 19.23
C GLY A 384 4.72 -5.69 19.61
N LEU A 385 5.63 -4.72 19.53
CA LEU A 385 7.04 -4.90 19.95
C LEU A 385 7.12 -5.41 21.38
N HIS A 386 8.09 -6.32 21.63
CA HIS A 386 8.34 -6.97 22.92
C HIS A 386 7.21 -7.88 23.43
N SER A 387 6.12 -8.10 22.68
CA SER A 387 5.18 -9.15 23.02
C SER A 387 5.82 -10.53 22.80
N GLU A 388 5.33 -11.55 23.52
CA GLU A 388 5.86 -12.90 23.43
C GLU A 388 5.73 -13.49 22.03
N ARG A 389 4.60 -13.20 21.37
CA ARG A 389 4.27 -13.68 20.02
C ARG A 389 3.93 -12.53 19.09
N GLY A 390 4.06 -12.76 17.81
CA GLY A 390 3.73 -11.79 16.80
C GLY A 390 3.42 -12.43 15.44
N MET A 391 3.10 -11.60 14.49
CA MET A 391 2.82 -12.01 13.11
C MET A 391 4.13 -12.01 12.30
N ILE A 392 4.32 -13.05 11.47
CA ILE A 392 5.33 -13.09 10.42
C ILE A 392 4.69 -13.55 9.11
N LEU A 393 4.99 -12.87 8.01
CA LEU A 393 4.59 -13.30 6.68
C LEU A 393 5.74 -14.06 6.02
N GLY A 394 5.56 -15.35 5.78
CA GLY A 394 6.55 -16.18 5.09
C GLY A 394 6.48 -16.05 3.56
N CYS A 395 5.42 -15.40 3.06
CA CYS A 395 5.25 -15.05 1.65
C CYS A 395 4.47 -13.74 1.52
N TYR A 396 4.96 -12.86 0.67
CA TYR A 396 4.18 -11.82 0.04
C TYR A 396 4.69 -11.66 -1.39
N SER A 397 3.91 -12.15 -2.33
CA SER A 397 4.30 -12.22 -3.75
C SER A 397 3.24 -11.59 -4.65
N SER A 398 3.69 -11.02 -5.76
CA SER A 398 2.86 -10.44 -6.82
C SER A 398 3.52 -10.66 -8.19
N GLY A 399 2.85 -10.23 -9.27
CA GLY A 399 3.35 -10.40 -10.62
C GLY A 399 3.60 -11.86 -10.99
N PRO A 400 4.54 -12.15 -11.92
CA PRO A 400 4.78 -13.52 -12.41
C PRO A 400 5.10 -14.57 -11.31
N PRO A 401 5.92 -14.27 -10.28
CA PRO A 401 6.10 -15.18 -9.14
C PRO A 401 4.80 -15.46 -8.40
N GLY A 402 4.00 -14.43 -8.15
CA GLY A 402 2.71 -14.53 -7.47
C GLY A 402 1.69 -15.36 -8.28
N VAL A 403 1.69 -15.25 -9.60
CA VAL A 403 0.82 -16.09 -10.48
C VAL A 403 1.16 -17.57 -10.32
N LYS A 404 2.45 -17.93 -10.27
CA LYS A 404 2.89 -19.31 -10.07
C LYS A 404 2.50 -19.82 -8.68
N PHE A 405 2.82 -19.04 -7.65
CA PHE A 405 2.52 -19.36 -6.25
C PHE A 405 1.02 -19.55 -6.02
N GLY A 406 0.17 -18.64 -6.49
CA GLY A 406 -1.28 -18.67 -6.28
C GLY A 406 -2.00 -19.85 -6.97
N LYS A 407 -1.35 -20.54 -7.93
CA LYS A 407 -1.86 -21.77 -8.58
C LYS A 407 -1.62 -23.03 -7.76
N ARG A 408 -0.72 -22.99 -6.78
CA ARG A 408 -0.39 -24.15 -5.96
C ARG A 408 -1.50 -24.44 -4.96
N PRO A 409 -1.68 -25.70 -4.52
CA PRO A 409 -2.56 -26.02 -3.40
C PRO A 409 -2.19 -25.21 -2.13
N ILE A 410 -3.19 -24.86 -1.32
CA ILE A 410 -2.99 -24.08 -0.08
C ILE A 410 -1.94 -24.71 0.84
N ALA A 411 -1.98 -26.04 1.02
CA ALA A 411 -1.00 -26.74 1.85
C ALA A 411 0.44 -26.54 1.34
N GLU A 412 0.66 -26.63 0.04
CA GLU A 412 1.97 -26.40 -0.58
C GLU A 412 2.43 -24.94 -0.40
N GLN A 413 1.51 -23.98 -0.54
CA GLN A 413 1.81 -22.56 -0.28
C GLN A 413 2.29 -22.34 1.16
N ILE A 414 1.64 -22.98 2.13
CA ILE A 414 2.02 -22.93 3.55
C ILE A 414 3.40 -23.53 3.76
N ASP A 415 3.65 -24.72 3.19
CA ASP A 415 4.93 -25.42 3.34
C ASP A 415 6.08 -24.63 2.70
N MET A 416 5.86 -24.05 1.52
CA MET A 416 6.85 -23.18 0.86
C MET A 416 7.19 -21.94 1.70
N ALA A 417 6.18 -21.27 2.24
CA ALA A 417 6.36 -20.09 3.09
C ALA A 417 7.09 -20.43 4.37
N ARG A 418 6.75 -21.57 5.02
CA ARG A 418 7.43 -22.07 6.21
C ARG A 418 8.89 -22.47 5.92
N ALA A 419 9.14 -23.16 4.81
CA ALA A 419 10.48 -23.52 4.37
C ALA A 419 11.35 -22.29 4.10
N MET A 420 10.76 -21.20 3.59
CA MET A 420 11.49 -19.96 3.37
C MET A 420 11.85 -19.27 4.70
N ILE A 421 10.96 -19.31 5.70
CA ILE A 421 11.28 -18.85 7.06
C ILE A 421 12.41 -19.70 7.64
N GLU A 422 12.34 -21.04 7.54
CA GLU A 422 13.38 -21.94 8.01
C GLU A 422 14.74 -21.67 7.35
N LYS A 423 14.76 -21.42 6.02
CA LYS A 423 15.98 -21.09 5.28
C LYS A 423 16.58 -19.76 5.75
N THR A 424 15.75 -18.78 6.05
CA THR A 424 16.20 -17.44 6.47
C THR A 424 16.55 -17.38 7.94
N HIS A 425 15.78 -18.08 8.77
CA HIS A 425 15.90 -18.19 10.24
C HIS A 425 15.93 -19.67 10.64
N PRO A 426 17.11 -20.33 10.56
CA PRO A 426 17.22 -21.76 10.82
C PRO A 426 16.74 -22.15 12.22
N GLY A 427 15.93 -23.21 12.30
CA GLY A 427 15.35 -23.74 13.52
C GLY A 427 13.98 -23.16 13.87
N HIS A 428 13.49 -22.14 13.14
CA HIS A 428 12.27 -21.41 13.48
C HIS A 428 11.06 -21.68 12.56
N GLY A 429 11.22 -22.46 11.50
CA GLY A 429 10.08 -22.85 10.66
C GLY A 429 8.99 -23.60 11.44
N LYS A 430 9.38 -24.47 12.36
CA LYS A 430 8.46 -25.22 13.25
C LYS A 430 7.71 -24.35 14.25
N ASP A 431 8.23 -23.18 14.60
CA ASP A 431 7.64 -22.26 15.57
C ASP A 431 6.51 -21.42 14.95
N CYS A 432 6.37 -21.49 13.61
CA CYS A 432 5.34 -20.80 12.84
C CYS A 432 4.05 -21.61 12.87
N ILE A 433 3.05 -21.14 13.61
CA ILE A 433 1.76 -21.82 13.82
C ILE A 433 0.61 -21.03 13.17
N ASP A 434 -0.58 -21.61 13.14
CA ASP A 434 -1.84 -21.01 12.69
C ASP A 434 -1.74 -20.31 11.33
N PRO A 435 -1.31 -21.04 10.28
CA PRO A 435 -1.13 -20.46 8.95
C PRO A 435 -2.43 -19.95 8.35
N LEU A 436 -2.37 -18.78 7.71
CA LEU A 436 -3.44 -18.24 6.89
C LEU A 436 -2.91 -17.83 5.51
N VAL A 437 -3.65 -18.18 4.48
CA VAL A 437 -3.33 -17.87 3.09
C VAL A 437 -4.39 -16.95 2.51
N VAL A 438 -3.96 -15.89 1.82
CA VAL A 438 -4.85 -15.02 1.05
C VAL A 438 -4.32 -14.87 -0.37
N ASN A 439 -5.07 -15.39 -1.33
CA ASN A 439 -4.84 -15.20 -2.76
C ASN A 439 -5.89 -14.21 -3.28
N TRP A 440 -5.49 -12.97 -3.52
CA TRP A 440 -6.43 -11.88 -3.80
C TRP A 440 -7.31 -12.08 -5.04
N ILE A 441 -6.83 -12.81 -6.05
CA ILE A 441 -7.66 -13.14 -7.24
C ILE A 441 -8.81 -14.10 -6.92
N LYS A 442 -8.71 -14.86 -5.79
CA LYS A 442 -9.74 -15.78 -5.31
C LYS A 442 -10.62 -15.16 -4.23
N VAL A 443 -10.31 -13.95 -3.74
CA VAL A 443 -11.13 -13.29 -2.71
C VAL A 443 -12.44 -12.79 -3.33
N PRO A 444 -13.62 -13.29 -2.86
CA PRO A 444 -14.92 -12.86 -3.36
C PRO A 444 -15.06 -11.32 -3.25
N TYR A 445 -15.78 -10.70 -4.19
CA TYR A 445 -16.03 -9.25 -4.25
C TYR A 445 -14.77 -8.37 -4.38
N SER A 446 -13.59 -8.97 -4.64
CA SER A 446 -12.35 -8.24 -4.98
C SER A 446 -11.80 -8.70 -6.32
N LEU A 447 -11.57 -10.01 -6.49
CA LEU A 447 -11.04 -10.68 -7.68
C LEU A 447 -9.72 -10.05 -8.14
N GLY A 448 -8.89 -9.64 -7.18
CA GLY A 448 -7.57 -9.06 -7.38
C GLY A 448 -7.22 -7.96 -6.38
N PRO A 449 -5.92 -7.69 -6.20
CA PRO A 449 -5.41 -6.71 -5.21
C PRO A 449 -5.51 -5.26 -5.71
N TRP A 450 -5.09 -5.01 -6.94
CA TRP A 450 -5.04 -3.70 -7.62
C TRP A 450 -5.09 -3.89 -9.13
N PRO A 451 -5.50 -2.88 -9.90
CA PRO A 451 -5.50 -2.93 -11.35
C PRO A 451 -4.09 -2.79 -11.92
N SER A 452 -3.88 -3.38 -13.09
CA SER A 452 -2.72 -3.16 -13.94
C SER A 452 -3.20 -2.52 -15.24
N TRP A 453 -3.15 -1.20 -15.34
CA TRP A 453 -3.55 -0.46 -16.54
C TRP A 453 -2.57 -0.65 -17.69
N ASN A 454 -1.31 -0.87 -17.37
CA ASN A 454 -0.27 -1.17 -18.35
C ASN A 454 0.66 -2.24 -17.78
N PRO A 455 0.42 -3.53 -18.12
CA PRO A 455 1.19 -4.65 -17.59
C PRO A 455 2.69 -4.62 -17.94
N GLN A 456 3.09 -3.78 -18.91
CA GLN A 456 4.48 -3.66 -19.37
C GLN A 456 5.24 -2.52 -18.69
N GLN A 457 4.57 -1.70 -17.87
CA GLN A 457 5.17 -0.57 -17.16
C GLN A 457 5.38 -0.91 -15.69
N THR A 458 6.56 -1.40 -15.36
CA THR A 458 7.00 -1.59 -13.97
C THR A 458 8.38 -0.97 -13.82
N GLY A 459 8.53 0.05 -13.00
CA GLY A 459 9.83 0.60 -12.65
C GLY A 459 9.90 2.13 -12.56
N PRO A 460 11.08 2.68 -12.23
CA PRO A 460 11.30 4.12 -12.15
C PRO A 460 11.01 4.81 -13.49
N GLY A 461 10.20 5.87 -13.46
CA GLY A 461 9.80 6.61 -14.64
C GLY A 461 8.52 6.09 -15.31
N GLU A 462 7.65 5.43 -14.56
CA GLU A 462 6.31 5.05 -15.03
C GLU A 462 5.59 6.25 -15.64
N LYS A 463 5.04 6.03 -16.85
CA LYS A 463 4.23 7.06 -17.49
C LYS A 463 2.90 7.20 -16.74
N PRO A 464 2.31 8.40 -16.71
CA PRO A 464 0.96 8.58 -16.17
C PRO A 464 -0.04 7.59 -16.79
N ILE A 465 -0.96 7.10 -15.98
CA ILE A 465 -2.07 6.27 -16.45
C ILE A 465 -3.02 7.18 -17.21
N ASP A 466 -3.10 6.97 -18.53
CA ASP A 466 -3.86 7.84 -19.44
C ASP A 466 -4.37 7.06 -20.65
N THR A 467 -4.98 5.88 -20.40
CA THR A 467 -5.61 5.11 -21.47
C THR A 467 -7.02 5.63 -21.78
N PRO A 468 -7.57 5.39 -22.98
CA PRO A 468 -8.95 5.76 -23.30
C PRO A 468 -9.97 5.20 -22.31
N GLU A 469 -9.77 3.95 -21.85
CA GLU A 469 -10.64 3.30 -20.88
C GLU A 469 -10.55 3.96 -19.50
N PHE A 470 -9.33 4.35 -19.07
CA PHE A 470 -9.12 5.07 -17.82
C PHE A 470 -9.84 6.43 -17.83
N ARG A 471 -9.71 7.19 -18.93
CA ARG A 471 -10.41 8.46 -19.11
C ARG A 471 -11.92 8.27 -19.09
N LEU A 472 -12.43 7.30 -19.86
CA LEU A 472 -13.86 7.02 -19.96
C LEU A 472 -14.46 6.63 -18.60
N LEU A 473 -13.78 5.81 -17.81
CA LEU A 473 -14.27 5.37 -16.50
C LEU A 473 -14.12 6.45 -15.39
N ASN A 474 -13.40 7.53 -15.63
CA ASN A 474 -13.40 8.71 -14.79
C ASN A 474 -14.57 9.66 -15.08
N GLU A 475 -15.29 9.45 -16.20
CA GLU A 475 -16.52 10.16 -16.51
C GLU A 475 -17.75 9.39 -16.02
N PRO A 476 -18.86 10.07 -15.69
CA PRO A 476 -20.08 9.39 -15.29
C PRO A 476 -20.78 8.71 -16.48
N ASP A 477 -21.40 7.56 -16.24
CA ASP A 477 -22.41 7.01 -17.15
C ASP A 477 -23.81 7.44 -16.68
N GLY A 478 -24.30 8.51 -17.24
CA GLY A 478 -25.59 9.10 -16.90
C GLY A 478 -25.65 9.59 -15.44
N ARG A 479 -26.24 8.80 -14.55
CA ARG A 479 -26.37 9.09 -13.12
C ARG A 479 -25.49 8.20 -12.24
N VAL A 480 -24.63 7.39 -12.86
CA VAL A 480 -23.69 6.51 -12.16
C VAL A 480 -22.30 7.08 -12.28
N PHE A 481 -21.69 7.37 -11.15
CA PHE A 481 -20.30 7.80 -11.00
C PHE A 481 -19.45 6.64 -10.50
N PHE A 482 -18.22 6.49 -10.99
CA PHE A 482 -17.31 5.45 -10.56
C PHE A 482 -16.24 6.02 -9.63
N ALA A 483 -15.90 5.32 -8.56
CA ALA A 483 -14.82 5.69 -7.67
C ALA A 483 -14.05 4.45 -7.18
N SER A 484 -12.74 4.44 -7.38
CA SER A 484 -11.89 3.31 -6.99
C SER A 484 -10.43 3.73 -7.01
N ALA A 485 -9.58 3.08 -6.23
CA ALA A 485 -8.12 3.21 -6.40
C ALA A 485 -7.69 2.96 -7.87
N ALA A 486 -8.45 2.14 -8.60
CA ALA A 486 -8.22 1.89 -10.02
C ALA A 486 -8.33 3.17 -10.88
N LEU A 487 -9.09 4.16 -10.47
CA LEU A 487 -9.32 5.42 -11.17
C LEU A 487 -8.44 6.56 -10.62
N SER A 488 -7.24 6.24 -10.22
CA SER A 488 -6.23 7.19 -9.73
C SER A 488 -4.85 6.89 -10.31
N GLN A 489 -3.94 7.84 -10.19
CA GLN A 489 -2.53 7.63 -10.54
C GLN A 489 -1.77 6.78 -9.51
N THR A 490 -2.44 6.36 -8.43
CA THR A 490 -1.87 5.53 -7.36
C THR A 490 -2.76 4.30 -7.08
N PRO A 491 -2.94 3.40 -8.08
CA PRO A 491 -3.99 2.38 -8.06
C PRO A 491 -3.80 1.29 -7.00
N GLY A 492 -2.60 1.13 -6.45
CA GLY A 492 -2.29 0.16 -5.38
C GLY A 492 -2.48 0.70 -3.96
N TRP A 493 -2.91 1.96 -3.79
CA TRP A 493 -2.92 2.65 -2.50
C TRP A 493 -4.31 3.11 -2.07
N GLN A 494 -4.53 3.17 -0.74
CA GLN A 494 -5.76 3.72 -0.18
C GLN A 494 -5.92 5.21 -0.50
N GLU A 495 -4.81 5.94 -0.62
CA GLU A 495 -4.76 7.36 -1.03
C GLU A 495 -5.48 7.56 -2.36
N GLY A 496 -5.15 6.74 -3.38
CA GLY A 496 -5.79 6.82 -4.69
C GLY A 496 -7.29 6.52 -4.65
N ALA A 497 -7.74 5.65 -3.75
CA ALA A 497 -9.16 5.39 -3.57
C ALA A 497 -9.90 6.63 -3.03
N ILE A 498 -9.28 7.37 -2.12
CA ILE A 498 -9.83 8.61 -1.55
C ILE A 498 -9.86 9.71 -2.61
N GLN A 499 -8.76 9.89 -3.34
CA GLN A 499 -8.69 10.88 -4.43
C GLN A 499 -9.78 10.65 -5.48
N SER A 500 -9.95 9.40 -5.91
CA SER A 500 -11.01 9.03 -6.86
C SER A 500 -12.42 9.28 -6.29
N ALA A 501 -12.64 9.02 -5.00
CA ALA A 501 -13.91 9.34 -4.35
C ALA A 501 -14.21 10.84 -4.36
N HIS A 502 -13.20 11.68 -4.10
CA HIS A 502 -13.35 13.14 -4.18
C HIS A 502 -13.70 13.61 -5.60
N VAL A 503 -13.06 13.04 -6.63
CA VAL A 503 -13.40 13.35 -8.04
C VAL A 503 -14.86 12.99 -8.34
N ALA A 504 -15.31 11.80 -7.96
CA ALA A 504 -16.68 11.36 -8.19
C ALA A 504 -17.71 12.24 -7.45
N VAL A 505 -17.44 12.61 -6.20
CA VAL A 505 -18.31 13.50 -5.41
C VAL A 505 -18.37 14.90 -6.02
N ALA A 506 -17.23 15.47 -6.43
CA ALA A 506 -17.17 16.78 -7.09
C ALA A 506 -17.92 16.77 -8.42
N GLY A 507 -17.71 15.76 -9.25
CA GLY A 507 -18.42 15.61 -10.53
C GLY A 507 -19.94 15.46 -10.36
N LEU A 508 -20.38 14.71 -9.33
CA LEU A 508 -21.79 14.58 -9.00
C LEU A 508 -22.41 15.93 -8.58
N ALA A 509 -21.74 16.68 -7.72
CA ALA A 509 -22.20 17.99 -7.28
C ALA A 509 -22.25 18.99 -8.44
N GLN A 510 -21.28 18.97 -9.34
CA GLN A 510 -21.24 19.79 -10.56
C GLN A 510 -22.40 19.45 -11.49
N GLN A 511 -22.65 18.18 -11.78
CA GLN A 511 -23.76 17.76 -12.66
C GLN A 511 -25.13 18.23 -12.14
N ILE A 512 -25.31 18.26 -10.81
CA ILE A 512 -26.54 18.77 -10.20
C ILE A 512 -26.66 20.29 -10.41
N ALA A 513 -25.57 21.04 -10.20
CA ALA A 513 -25.56 22.48 -10.39
C ALA A 513 -25.90 22.87 -11.85
N GLU A 514 -25.32 22.16 -12.80
CA GLU A 514 -25.58 22.37 -14.25
C GLU A 514 -27.04 22.08 -14.60
N ARG A 515 -27.62 20.98 -14.07
CA ARG A 515 -29.06 20.66 -14.31
C ARG A 515 -30.04 21.61 -13.62
N ALA A 516 -29.63 22.30 -12.58
CA ALA A 516 -30.46 23.29 -11.91
C ALA A 516 -30.41 24.66 -12.61
N ALA A 517 -29.41 24.88 -13.47
CA ALA A 517 -29.23 26.11 -14.24
C ALA A 517 -29.98 26.10 -15.60
N VAL A 518 -30.45 24.92 -16.04
CA VAL A 518 -31.27 24.69 -17.23
C VAL A 518 -32.74 24.59 -16.84
#